data_f42b27d1d7fc44d05e33469707fd557f
#
_entry.id   f42b27d1d7fc44d05e33469707fd557f
#
_cell.length_a   1.000
_cell.length_b   1.000
_cell.length_c   1.000
_cell.angle_alpha   90.00
_cell.angle_beta   90.00
_cell.angle_gamma   90.00
#
_symmetry.space_group_name_H-M   'P 1'
#
loop_
_entity.id
_entity.type
_entity.pdbx_description
1 polymer ?
#
loop_
_entity_poly.entity_id
_entity_poly.type
_entity_poly.pdbx_seq_one_letter_code
_entity_poly.pdbx_strand_id
1 'polypeptide(L)'
;RVFKGIPDDMRGLAWYALSAQHSSHDPRLLSLTDYLQHASTSDVQIDLDIPRTVRGHKSFHTRYGRGQCDLFGVLHAMSLICAECGYCQGMGPLAAMLLMHMPASHALRVMRRMHDVYGFHELFRPGFPGLRAEFYVLSQLLDALVPRMAQALAQAGLAPSAYATRWLLT
;
A
#
# COMPACT_ATOMS: atom_id res chain seq x y z
N ARG A 1 -14.83 -15.79 -11.96
CA ARG A 1 -15.51 -16.19 -10.67
C ARG A 1 -14.92 -15.48 -9.43
N VAL A 2 -14.40 -14.28 -9.61
CA VAL A 2 -13.77 -13.47 -8.53
C VAL A 2 -14.74 -13.15 -7.39
N PHE A 3 -16.04 -13.09 -7.67
CA PHE A 3 -17.10 -12.82 -6.67
C PHE A 3 -17.19 -13.82 -5.52
N LYS A 4 -16.60 -15.02 -5.67
CA LYS A 4 -16.53 -16.02 -4.60
C LYS A 4 -15.23 -15.94 -3.78
N GLY A 5 -14.39 -14.95 -4.07
CA GLY A 5 -13.03 -14.83 -3.54
C GLY A 5 -12.00 -15.65 -4.32
N ILE A 6 -10.73 -15.35 -4.06
CA ILE A 6 -9.58 -16.06 -4.65
C ILE A 6 -8.98 -16.92 -3.53
N PRO A 7 -8.81 -18.25 -3.73
CA PRO A 7 -8.12 -19.10 -2.77
C PRO A 7 -6.72 -18.58 -2.41
N ASP A 8 -6.29 -18.80 -1.17
CA ASP A 8 -5.04 -18.21 -0.64
C ASP A 8 -3.81 -18.61 -1.44
N ASP A 9 -3.73 -19.86 -1.86
CA ASP A 9 -2.65 -20.43 -2.67
C ASP A 9 -2.58 -19.83 -4.09
N MET A 10 -3.70 -19.30 -4.60
CA MET A 10 -3.79 -18.68 -5.92
C MET A 10 -3.74 -17.15 -5.90
N ARG A 11 -3.84 -16.52 -4.73
CA ARG A 11 -3.91 -15.05 -4.64
C ARG A 11 -2.74 -14.35 -5.29
N GLY A 12 -1.52 -14.76 -4.98
CA GLY A 12 -0.32 -14.15 -5.54
C GLY A 12 -0.27 -14.19 -7.05
N LEU A 13 -0.57 -15.36 -7.62
CA LEU A 13 -0.59 -15.55 -9.07
C LEU A 13 -1.72 -14.74 -9.74
N ALA A 14 -2.92 -14.75 -9.15
CA ALA A 14 -4.06 -14.03 -9.66
C ALA A 14 -3.85 -12.50 -9.64
N TRP A 15 -3.35 -11.95 -8.53
CA TRP A 15 -3.06 -10.51 -8.43
C TRP A 15 -1.97 -10.08 -9.39
N TYR A 16 -0.90 -10.90 -9.52
CA TYR A 16 0.14 -10.64 -10.50
C TYR A 16 -0.40 -10.66 -11.93
N ALA A 17 -1.19 -11.67 -12.30
CA ALA A 17 -1.78 -11.80 -13.63
C ALA A 17 -2.75 -10.62 -13.94
N LEU A 18 -3.59 -10.21 -12.99
CA LEU A 18 -4.48 -9.06 -13.14
C LEU A 18 -3.71 -7.76 -13.30
N SER A 19 -2.59 -7.60 -12.59
CA SER A 19 -1.75 -6.41 -12.74
C SER A 19 -0.99 -6.38 -14.07
N ALA A 20 -0.70 -7.55 -14.66
CA ALA A 20 0.05 -7.68 -15.91
C ALA A 20 -0.80 -7.45 -17.17
N GLN A 21 -2.13 -7.62 -17.12
CA GLN A 21 -3.03 -7.61 -18.28
C GLN A 21 -2.99 -6.34 -19.14
N HIS A 22 -2.44 -5.24 -18.63
CA HIS A 22 -2.34 -3.96 -19.34
C HIS A 22 -0.94 -3.34 -19.24
N SER A 23 0.04 -4.11 -18.83
CA SER A 23 1.43 -3.64 -18.75
C SER A 23 2.06 -3.85 -20.12
N SER A 24 2.04 -2.82 -20.97
CA SER A 24 3.08 -2.68 -21.98
C SER A 24 4.43 -2.84 -21.28
N HIS A 25 5.30 -3.65 -21.85
CA HIS A 25 6.69 -3.75 -21.42
C HIS A 25 7.26 -2.32 -21.47
N ASP A 26 7.31 -1.63 -20.34
CA ASP A 26 8.05 -0.37 -20.27
C ASP A 26 9.55 -0.77 -20.12
N PRO A 27 10.35 -0.64 -21.19
CA PRO A 27 11.77 -1.02 -21.16
C PRO A 27 12.60 -0.16 -20.20
N ARG A 28 12.01 0.92 -19.65
CA ARG A 28 12.63 1.79 -18.64
C ARG A 28 12.46 1.28 -17.21
N LEU A 29 11.77 0.14 -17.04
CA LEU A 29 11.61 -0.50 -15.74
C LEU A 29 12.92 -1.16 -15.33
N LEU A 30 13.62 -0.52 -14.41
CA LEU A 30 14.71 -1.12 -13.67
C LEU A 30 14.19 -2.34 -12.90
N SER A 31 15.05 -3.35 -12.74
CA SER A 31 14.75 -4.48 -11.86
C SER A 31 14.79 -4.02 -10.39
N LEU A 32 14.22 -4.81 -9.48
CA LEU A 32 14.34 -4.52 -8.05
C LEU A 32 15.81 -4.39 -7.62
N THR A 33 16.69 -5.23 -8.16
CA THR A 33 18.14 -5.20 -7.88
C THR A 33 18.80 -3.92 -8.37
N ASP A 34 18.35 -3.34 -9.46
CA ASP A 34 18.89 -2.08 -9.98
C ASP A 34 18.51 -0.92 -9.06
N TYR A 35 17.25 -0.87 -8.58
CA TYR A 35 16.85 0.15 -7.61
C TYR A 35 17.68 0.10 -6.33
N LEU A 36 18.04 -1.10 -5.84
CA LEU A 36 18.86 -1.27 -4.64
C LEU A 36 20.30 -0.74 -4.78
N GLN A 37 20.76 -0.39 -5.97
CA GLN A 37 22.06 0.26 -6.20
C GLN A 37 22.03 1.80 -5.97
N HIS A 38 20.85 2.37 -5.80
CA HIS A 38 20.65 3.80 -5.63
C HIS A 38 20.24 4.11 -4.18
N ALA A 39 20.66 5.24 -3.64
CA ALA A 39 20.22 5.69 -2.32
C ALA A 39 18.87 6.43 -2.43
N SER A 40 17.99 6.23 -1.44
CA SER A 40 16.76 6.99 -1.29
C SER A 40 16.83 7.85 -0.02
N THR A 41 16.30 9.06 -0.10
CA THR A 41 16.11 9.93 1.07
C THR A 41 15.14 9.34 2.08
N SER A 42 14.33 8.37 1.66
CA SER A 42 13.33 7.68 2.51
C SER A 42 13.89 6.49 3.28
N ASP A 43 15.13 6.05 3.02
CA ASP A 43 15.67 4.79 3.56
C ASP A 43 15.65 4.72 5.09
N VAL A 44 16.01 5.82 5.75
CA VAL A 44 15.99 5.90 7.22
C VAL A 44 14.58 5.72 7.77
N GLN A 45 13.60 6.39 7.15
CA GLN A 45 12.22 6.27 7.60
C GLN A 45 11.64 4.87 7.34
N ILE A 46 11.97 4.28 6.21
CA ILE A 46 11.57 2.90 5.87
C ILE A 46 12.15 1.92 6.90
N ASP A 47 13.44 2.02 7.23
CA ASP A 47 14.09 1.12 8.20
C ASP A 47 13.49 1.23 9.61
N LEU A 48 13.07 2.43 10.02
CA LEU A 48 12.38 2.65 11.30
C LEU A 48 10.97 2.05 11.32
N ASP A 49 10.27 2.01 10.17
CA ASP A 49 8.89 1.56 10.08
C ASP A 49 8.77 0.03 9.92
N ILE A 50 9.71 -0.61 9.25
CA ILE A 50 9.69 -2.06 8.99
C ILE A 50 9.49 -2.91 10.24
N PRO A 51 10.21 -2.72 11.38
CA PRO A 51 10.05 -3.57 12.55
C PRO A 51 8.69 -3.51 13.20
N ARG A 52 7.91 -2.46 12.95
CA ARG A 52 6.56 -2.26 13.47
C ARG A 52 5.47 -2.63 12.44
N THR A 53 5.85 -2.82 11.17
CA THR A 53 4.94 -3.23 10.10
C THR A 53 4.69 -4.72 10.17
N VAL A 54 3.43 -5.10 10.45
CA VAL A 54 2.96 -6.51 10.52
C VAL A 54 3.83 -7.41 11.40
N ARG A 55 4.31 -6.88 12.52
CA ARG A 55 5.25 -7.54 13.45
C ARG A 55 4.79 -8.92 13.93
N GLY A 56 3.48 -9.16 14.05
CA GLY A 56 2.91 -10.43 14.49
C GLY A 56 3.01 -11.56 13.45
N HIS A 57 3.35 -11.27 12.21
CA HIS A 57 3.44 -12.29 11.17
C HIS A 57 4.84 -12.93 11.13
N LYS A 58 4.90 -14.26 11.04
CA LYS A 58 6.14 -15.07 11.06
C LYS A 58 7.22 -14.61 10.08
N SER A 59 6.83 -14.06 8.93
CA SER A 59 7.78 -13.59 7.90
C SER A 59 8.45 -12.26 8.24
N PHE A 60 7.85 -11.43 9.12
CA PHE A 60 8.31 -10.06 9.38
C PHE A 60 8.75 -9.83 10.83
N HIS A 61 8.68 -10.83 11.72
CA HIS A 61 9.02 -10.65 13.14
C HIS A 61 10.53 -10.56 13.41
N THR A 62 11.36 -11.20 12.56
CA THR A 62 12.81 -11.24 12.73
C THR A 62 13.47 -10.00 12.16
N ARG A 63 14.19 -9.24 13.02
CA ARG A 63 14.92 -8.04 12.56
C ARG A 63 15.95 -8.42 11.51
N TYR A 64 15.93 -7.71 10.38
CA TYR A 64 16.76 -7.98 9.20
C TYR A 64 16.61 -9.40 8.63
N GLY A 65 15.56 -10.13 9.00
CA GLY A 65 15.20 -11.38 8.34
C GLY A 65 14.73 -11.14 6.91
N ARG A 66 14.68 -12.20 6.12
CA ARG A 66 14.34 -12.13 4.68
C ARG A 66 13.10 -11.29 4.40
N GLY A 67 12.01 -11.50 5.14
CA GLY A 67 10.77 -10.74 4.91
C GLY A 67 10.92 -9.24 5.15
N GLN A 68 11.71 -8.84 6.17
CA GLN A 68 12.00 -7.43 6.39
C GLN A 68 12.93 -6.85 5.32
N CYS A 69 13.91 -7.61 4.84
CA CYS A 69 14.77 -7.20 3.73
C CYS A 69 13.98 -7.06 2.42
N ASP A 70 13.10 -8.02 2.12
CA ASP A 70 12.22 -7.97 0.95
C ASP A 70 11.26 -6.76 1.04
N LEU A 71 10.71 -6.49 2.22
CA LEU A 71 9.84 -5.34 2.47
C LEU A 71 10.60 -4.01 2.29
N PHE A 72 11.81 -3.92 2.83
CA PHE A 72 12.68 -2.77 2.61
C PHE A 72 12.91 -2.53 1.12
N GLY A 73 13.31 -3.57 0.39
CA GLY A 73 13.62 -3.47 -1.03
C GLY A 73 12.43 -2.97 -1.87
N VAL A 74 11.22 -3.47 -1.60
CA VAL A 74 10.01 -3.03 -2.30
C VAL A 74 9.69 -1.57 -1.99
N LEU A 75 9.73 -1.16 -0.72
CA LEU A 75 9.42 0.21 -0.30
C LEU A 75 10.47 1.21 -0.78
N HIS A 76 11.74 0.83 -0.71
CA HIS A 76 12.87 1.59 -1.25
C HIS A 76 12.69 1.84 -2.76
N ALA A 77 12.43 0.79 -3.53
CA ALA A 77 12.20 0.91 -4.97
C ALA A 77 10.99 1.82 -5.27
N MET A 78 9.89 1.69 -4.53
CA MET A 78 8.73 2.56 -4.71
C MET A 78 9.04 4.02 -4.44
N SER A 79 9.85 4.33 -3.43
CA SER A 79 10.26 5.71 -3.12
C SER A 79 11.12 6.36 -4.21
N LEU A 80 11.84 5.55 -4.99
CA LEU A 80 12.62 6.00 -6.16
C LEU A 80 11.76 6.08 -7.44
N ILE A 81 10.77 5.20 -7.59
CA ILE A 81 9.84 5.19 -8.73
C ILE A 81 8.99 6.46 -8.74
N CYS A 82 8.52 6.90 -7.58
CA CYS A 82 7.75 8.13 -7.46
C CYS A 82 8.39 9.08 -6.45
N ALA A 83 9.20 10.02 -6.94
CA ALA A 83 9.84 11.02 -6.10
C ALA A 83 8.85 11.97 -5.42
N GLU A 84 7.67 12.20 -6.01
CA GLU A 84 6.62 13.02 -5.41
C GLU A 84 6.02 12.36 -4.17
N CYS A 85 5.71 11.07 -4.24
CA CYS A 85 5.20 10.33 -3.08
C CYS A 85 6.31 10.01 -2.06
N GLY A 86 7.53 9.73 -2.55
CA GLY A 86 8.60 9.22 -1.72
C GLY A 86 8.16 7.95 -0.98
N TYR A 87 8.28 7.96 0.35
CA TYR A 87 7.74 6.91 1.21
C TYR A 87 6.61 7.46 2.10
N CYS A 88 5.51 6.75 2.12
CA CYS A 88 4.39 6.98 3.04
C CYS A 88 4.18 5.73 3.91
N GLN A 89 3.98 5.91 5.21
CA GLN A 89 3.80 4.82 6.19
C GLN A 89 2.68 3.84 5.80
N GLY A 90 1.64 4.29 5.11
CA GLY A 90 0.55 3.44 4.58
C GLY A 90 1.00 2.44 3.50
N MET A 91 2.14 2.65 2.85
CA MET A 91 2.68 1.72 1.85
C MET A 91 3.19 0.41 2.48
N GLY A 92 3.68 0.46 3.72
CA GLY A 92 4.29 -0.70 4.40
C GLY A 92 3.35 -1.89 4.54
N PRO A 93 2.16 -1.76 5.15
CA PRO A 93 1.19 -2.84 5.27
C PRO A 93 0.76 -3.42 3.91
N LEU A 94 0.58 -2.57 2.90
CA LEU A 94 0.23 -3.01 1.55
C LEU A 94 1.34 -3.86 0.91
N ALA A 95 2.59 -3.39 0.98
CA ALA A 95 3.74 -4.14 0.48
C ALA A 95 3.92 -5.46 1.24
N ALA A 96 3.77 -5.45 2.57
CA ALA A 96 3.87 -6.66 3.39
C ALA A 96 2.79 -7.69 3.01
N MET A 97 1.54 -7.26 2.78
CA MET A 97 0.47 -8.13 2.32
C MET A 97 0.81 -8.79 0.98
N LEU A 98 1.33 -8.05 0.02
CA LEU A 98 1.77 -8.61 -1.27
C LEU A 98 2.89 -9.64 -1.08
N LEU A 99 3.87 -9.33 -0.22
CA LEU A 99 5.00 -10.22 0.08
C LEU A 99 4.61 -11.51 0.82
N MET A 100 3.45 -11.56 1.47
CA MET A 100 2.90 -12.82 2.01
C MET A 100 2.49 -13.80 0.90
N HIS A 101 2.22 -13.32 -0.31
CA HIS A 101 1.65 -14.12 -1.39
C HIS A 101 2.56 -14.22 -2.62
N MET A 102 3.60 -13.38 -2.75
CA MET A 102 4.45 -13.37 -3.93
C MET A 102 5.88 -12.88 -3.64
N PRO A 103 6.86 -13.21 -4.52
CA PRO A 103 8.23 -12.70 -4.43
C PRO A 103 8.29 -11.17 -4.55
N ALA A 104 9.35 -10.56 -4.00
CA ALA A 104 9.53 -9.10 -3.94
C ALA A 104 9.48 -8.42 -5.32
N SER A 105 10.04 -9.02 -6.37
CA SER A 105 9.97 -8.48 -7.72
C SER A 105 8.54 -8.43 -8.29
N HIS A 106 7.71 -9.42 -7.94
CA HIS A 106 6.29 -9.42 -8.31
C HIS A 106 5.49 -8.41 -7.47
N ALA A 107 5.77 -8.36 -6.17
CA ALA A 107 5.14 -7.40 -5.26
C ALA A 107 5.39 -5.95 -5.70
N LEU A 108 6.63 -5.61 -6.08
CA LEU A 108 6.98 -4.30 -6.64
C LEU A 108 6.16 -3.98 -7.90
N ARG A 109 6.02 -4.94 -8.81
CA ARG A 109 5.23 -4.78 -10.04
C ARG A 109 3.76 -4.49 -9.75
N VAL A 110 3.16 -5.29 -8.86
CA VAL A 110 1.75 -5.11 -8.46
C VAL A 110 1.57 -3.76 -7.78
N MET A 111 2.44 -3.42 -6.83
CA MET A 111 2.37 -2.16 -6.09
C MET A 111 2.52 -0.94 -7.00
N ARG A 112 3.47 -1.00 -7.96
CA ARG A 112 3.60 0.03 -8.99
C ARG A 112 2.32 0.15 -9.82
N ARG A 113 1.72 -0.96 -10.24
CA ARG A 113 0.46 -0.93 -10.99
C ARG A 113 -0.67 -0.28 -10.20
N MET A 114 -0.76 -0.60 -8.91
CA MET A 114 -1.74 0.05 -8.02
C MET A 114 -1.50 1.55 -7.95
N HIS A 115 -0.25 1.96 -7.83
CA HIS A 115 0.14 3.36 -7.81
C HIS A 115 -0.22 4.08 -9.11
N ASP A 116 0.23 3.56 -10.27
CA ASP A 116 0.16 4.27 -11.55
C ASP A 116 -1.23 4.23 -12.19
N VAL A 117 -2.02 3.20 -11.91
CA VAL A 117 -3.28 2.92 -12.65
C VAL A 117 -4.50 2.87 -11.77
N TYR A 118 -4.37 2.37 -10.52
CA TYR A 118 -5.52 2.22 -9.64
C TYR A 118 -5.70 3.37 -8.64
N GLY A 119 -5.01 4.50 -8.89
CA GLY A 119 -5.21 5.74 -8.15
C GLY A 119 -4.49 5.82 -6.80
N PHE A 120 -3.62 4.85 -6.46
CA PHE A 120 -2.88 4.88 -5.19
C PHE A 120 -1.87 6.04 -5.13
N HIS A 121 -1.45 6.59 -6.28
CA HIS A 121 -0.69 7.83 -6.32
C HIS A 121 -1.38 8.94 -5.52
N GLU A 122 -2.67 9.16 -5.78
CA GLU A 122 -3.45 10.19 -5.08
C GLU A 122 -3.64 9.92 -3.58
N LEU A 123 -3.57 8.64 -3.17
CA LEU A 123 -3.62 8.26 -1.76
C LEU A 123 -2.32 8.53 -1.02
N PHE A 124 -1.17 8.51 -1.71
CA PHE A 124 0.15 8.57 -1.08
C PHE A 124 0.90 9.88 -1.29
N ARG A 125 0.57 10.67 -2.31
CA ARG A 125 1.25 11.95 -2.55
C ARG A 125 1.02 12.97 -1.43
N PRO A 126 1.90 13.96 -1.26
CA PRO A 126 1.81 14.97 -0.20
C PRO A 126 0.43 15.63 -0.11
N GLY A 127 -0.07 15.77 1.12
CA GLY A 127 -1.40 16.31 1.36
C GLY A 127 -2.54 15.30 1.22
N PHE A 128 -2.26 14.06 0.77
CA PHE A 128 -3.21 12.95 0.70
C PHE A 128 -4.55 13.31 0.02
N PRO A 129 -4.54 13.90 -1.20
CA PRO A 129 -5.77 14.40 -1.82
C PRO A 129 -6.80 13.30 -2.08
N GLY A 130 -6.37 12.10 -2.49
CA GLY A 130 -7.24 10.94 -2.67
C GLY A 130 -7.88 10.52 -1.35
N LEU A 131 -7.10 10.41 -0.28
CA LEU A 131 -7.60 10.05 1.05
C LEU A 131 -8.61 11.08 1.58
N ARG A 132 -8.38 12.36 1.33
CA ARG A 132 -9.33 13.43 1.71
C ARG A 132 -10.65 13.31 0.94
N ALA A 133 -10.59 12.98 -0.33
CA ALA A 133 -11.78 12.71 -1.15
C ALA A 133 -12.55 11.50 -0.60
N GLU A 134 -11.86 10.42 -0.24
CA GLU A 134 -12.49 9.23 0.36
C GLU A 134 -13.16 9.55 1.72
N PHE A 135 -12.54 10.36 2.55
CA PHE A 135 -13.16 10.81 3.80
C PHE A 135 -14.45 11.60 3.56
N TYR A 136 -14.45 12.47 2.54
CA TYR A 136 -15.65 13.21 2.15
C TYR A 136 -16.77 12.27 1.69
N VAL A 137 -16.44 11.33 0.78
CA VAL A 137 -17.40 10.33 0.30
C VAL A 137 -17.96 9.50 1.46
N LEU A 138 -17.09 9.04 2.38
CA LEU A 138 -17.50 8.29 3.56
C LEU A 138 -18.47 9.11 4.44
N SER A 139 -18.19 10.39 4.66
CA SER A 139 -19.11 11.27 5.42
C SER A 139 -20.49 11.35 4.77
N GLN A 140 -20.54 11.56 3.44
CA GLN A 140 -21.81 11.63 2.71
C GLN A 140 -22.59 10.31 2.77
N LEU A 141 -21.88 9.17 2.69
CA LEU A 141 -22.50 7.85 2.81
C LEU A 141 -23.06 7.61 4.22
N LEU A 142 -22.34 8.02 5.26
CA LEU A 142 -22.79 7.88 6.64
C LEU A 142 -24.04 8.74 6.89
N ASP A 143 -24.06 9.98 6.42
CA ASP A 143 -25.21 10.88 6.54
C ASP A 143 -26.44 10.31 5.82
N ALA A 144 -26.26 9.73 4.64
CA ALA A 144 -27.35 9.20 3.84
C ALA A 144 -27.87 7.84 4.34
N LEU A 145 -26.98 6.92 4.75
CA LEU A 145 -27.35 5.53 5.04
C LEU A 145 -27.55 5.25 6.53
N VAL A 146 -26.80 5.92 7.41
CA VAL A 146 -26.83 5.70 8.86
C VAL A 146 -26.78 7.00 9.66
N PRO A 147 -27.76 7.91 9.47
CA PRO A 147 -27.72 9.27 10.00
C PRO A 147 -27.58 9.36 11.51
N ARG A 148 -28.13 8.40 12.27
CA ARG A 148 -27.96 8.36 13.74
C ARG A 148 -26.51 8.17 14.15
N MET A 149 -25.76 7.31 13.41
CA MET A 149 -24.34 7.09 13.67
C MET A 149 -23.51 8.31 13.25
N ALA A 150 -23.81 8.89 12.10
CA ALA A 150 -23.16 10.11 11.62
C ALA A 150 -23.30 11.24 12.66
N GLN A 151 -24.52 11.47 13.19
CA GLN A 151 -24.78 12.46 14.22
C GLN A 151 -24.03 12.17 15.53
N ALA A 152 -23.98 10.92 15.99
CA ALA A 152 -23.25 10.54 17.19
C ALA A 152 -21.73 10.77 17.04
N LEU A 153 -21.15 10.44 15.88
CA LEU A 153 -19.74 10.71 15.59
C LEU A 153 -19.44 12.21 15.57
N ALA A 154 -20.32 13.01 14.95
CA ALA A 154 -20.19 14.46 14.91
C ALA A 154 -20.29 15.09 16.32
N GLN A 155 -21.23 14.63 17.15
CA GLN A 155 -21.37 15.07 18.55
C GLN A 155 -20.14 14.70 19.40
N ALA A 156 -19.52 13.55 19.11
CA ALA A 156 -18.28 13.13 19.77
C ALA A 156 -17.03 13.85 19.22
N GLY A 157 -17.16 14.73 18.22
CA GLY A 157 -16.02 15.42 17.58
C GLY A 157 -15.12 14.49 16.75
N LEU A 158 -15.62 13.35 16.33
CA LEU A 158 -14.84 12.33 15.60
C LEU A 158 -15.00 12.54 14.08
N ALA A 159 -13.99 13.14 13.46
CA ALA A 159 -13.91 13.23 12.00
C ALA A 159 -13.54 11.88 11.37
N PRO A 160 -13.91 11.60 10.10
CA PRO A 160 -13.56 10.38 9.40
C PRO A 160 -12.07 10.02 9.42
N SER A 161 -11.20 11.02 9.41
CA SER A 161 -9.76 10.84 9.53
C SER A 161 -9.32 10.15 10.83
N ALA A 162 -10.08 10.26 11.91
CA ALA A 162 -9.73 9.67 13.19
C ALA A 162 -9.94 8.15 13.24
N TYR A 163 -10.90 7.61 12.48
CA TYR A 163 -11.25 6.17 12.52
C TYR A 163 -11.07 5.45 11.18
N ALA A 164 -11.23 6.13 10.05
CA ALA A 164 -11.24 5.50 8.74
C ALA A 164 -9.88 5.50 8.02
N THR A 165 -8.90 6.28 8.47
CA THR A 165 -7.56 6.35 7.84
C THR A 165 -6.97 4.95 7.65
N ARG A 166 -7.03 4.13 8.68
CA ARG A 166 -6.49 2.77 8.61
C ARG A 166 -7.26 1.86 7.65
N TRP A 167 -8.56 2.03 7.51
CA TRP A 167 -9.36 1.22 6.58
C TRP A 167 -9.07 1.56 5.12
N LEU A 168 -8.78 2.83 4.84
CA LEU A 168 -8.60 3.33 3.49
C LEU A 168 -7.15 3.21 3.00
N LEU A 169 -6.17 3.13 3.91
CA LEU A 169 -4.75 3.01 3.57
C LEU A 169 -4.19 1.59 3.72
N THR A 170 -4.88 0.71 4.42
CA THR A 170 -4.47 -0.66 4.70
C THR A 170 -5.66 -1.62 4.59
#